data_143c9299141e0887ab2da5f2664b3239
#
_entry.id   143c9299141e0887ab2da5f2664b3239
#
_cell.length_a   1.000
_cell.length_b   1.000
_cell.length_c   1.000
_cell.angle_alpha   90.00
_cell.angle_beta   90.00
_cell.angle_gamma   90.00
#
_symmetry.space_group_name_H-M   'P 1'
#
loop_
_entity.id
_entity.type
_entity.pdbx_description
1 polymer ?
#
loop_
_entity_poly.entity_id
_entity_poly.type
_entity_poly.pdbx_seq_one_letter_code
_entity_poly.pdbx_strand_id
1 'polypeptide(L)'
;MFAVGGNAEAAEVSGVSVTKTIMGVFLYAGLMYGIASFLEGARIQSVGTATGINYELDAIAGCVIGGVSFNGGIGTVPGVVIGSIILQAINYGLYFLGVNAYLQYIIRGAIIIIAVAIDVQKYVAKK
;
A
#
# COMPACT_ATOMS: atom_id res chain seq x y z
N MET A 1 -8.26 5.78 13.92
CA MET A 1 -7.22 5.06 13.15
C MET A 1 -5.86 5.75 13.23
N PHE A 2 -5.71 7.03 12.86
CA PHE A 2 -4.43 7.75 12.94
C PHE A 2 -3.81 7.76 14.35
N ALA A 3 -4.62 7.98 15.40
CA ALA A 3 -4.14 7.97 16.78
C ALA A 3 -3.55 6.61 17.17
N VAL A 4 -4.26 5.52 16.86
CA VAL A 4 -3.79 4.15 17.14
C VAL A 4 -2.54 3.80 16.32
N GLY A 5 -2.47 4.26 15.05
CA GLY A 5 -1.30 4.05 14.20
C GLY A 5 -0.07 4.86 14.62
N GLY A 6 -0.27 6.02 15.26
CA GLY A 6 0.82 6.86 15.75
C GLY A 6 1.38 6.41 17.11
N ASN A 7 0.51 6.11 18.06
CA ASN A 7 0.87 5.57 19.36
C ASN A 7 -0.32 4.85 19.97
N ALA A 8 -0.28 3.51 19.97
CA ALA A 8 -1.35 2.66 20.47
C ALA A 8 -1.58 2.83 21.98
N GLU A 9 -0.52 2.96 22.78
CA GLU A 9 -0.60 3.14 24.24
C GLU A 9 -1.26 4.47 24.61
N ALA A 10 -0.84 5.56 23.94
CA ALA A 10 -1.44 6.87 24.17
C ALA A 10 -2.91 6.92 23.74
N ALA A 11 -3.28 6.21 22.67
CA ALA A 11 -4.66 6.09 22.22
C ALA A 11 -5.53 5.33 23.23
N GLU A 12 -5.00 4.27 23.83
CA GLU A 12 -5.70 3.48 24.86
C GLU A 12 -5.94 4.29 26.12
N VAL A 13 -4.94 5.00 26.62
CA VAL A 13 -5.08 5.92 27.76
C VAL A 13 -6.11 7.02 27.49
N SER A 14 -6.25 7.44 26.23
CA SER A 14 -7.26 8.42 25.79
C SER A 14 -8.66 7.81 25.63
N GLY A 15 -8.88 6.54 26.01
CA GLY A 15 -10.17 5.87 25.94
C GLY A 15 -10.51 5.25 24.59
N VAL A 16 -9.57 5.22 23.63
CA VAL A 16 -9.79 4.58 22.32
C VAL A 16 -9.48 3.10 22.42
N SER A 17 -10.45 2.24 22.15
CA SER A 17 -10.24 0.80 22.12
C SER A 17 -9.41 0.38 20.90
N VAL A 18 -8.12 0.09 21.13
CA VAL A 18 -7.16 -0.32 20.10
C VAL A 18 -7.64 -1.59 19.38
N THR A 19 -8.07 -2.61 20.14
CA THR A 19 -8.53 -3.88 19.58
C THR A 19 -9.73 -3.69 18.64
N LYS A 20 -10.75 -2.93 19.06
CA LYS A 20 -11.93 -2.67 18.21
C LYS A 20 -11.54 -1.89 16.95
N THR A 21 -10.61 -0.95 17.06
CA THR A 21 -10.12 -0.16 15.92
C THR A 21 -9.40 -1.07 14.92
N ILE A 22 -8.50 -1.93 15.39
CA ILE A 22 -7.75 -2.87 14.52
C ILE A 22 -8.73 -3.85 13.85
N MET A 23 -9.64 -4.46 14.61
CA MET A 23 -10.66 -5.35 14.04
C MET A 23 -11.52 -4.66 12.98
N GLY A 24 -11.93 -3.42 13.23
CA GLY A 24 -12.68 -2.63 12.26
C GLY A 24 -11.91 -2.36 10.98
N VAL A 25 -10.60 -2.10 11.08
CA VAL A 25 -9.73 -1.91 9.91
C VAL A 25 -9.64 -3.19 9.07
N PHE A 26 -9.40 -4.34 9.71
CA PHE A 26 -9.30 -5.61 8.99
C PHE A 26 -10.63 -6.03 8.36
N LEU A 27 -11.75 -5.80 9.05
CA LEU A 27 -13.09 -6.09 8.51
C LEU A 27 -13.37 -5.23 7.27
N TYR A 28 -13.07 -3.93 7.35
CA TYR A 28 -13.21 -3.02 6.22
C TYR A 28 -12.28 -3.39 5.05
N ALA A 29 -11.03 -3.71 5.35
CA ALA A 29 -10.07 -4.16 4.35
C ALA A 29 -10.53 -5.45 3.65
N GLY A 30 -11.03 -6.45 4.40
CA GLY A 30 -11.57 -7.68 3.83
C GLY A 30 -12.75 -7.43 2.88
N LEU A 31 -13.64 -6.51 3.22
CA LEU A 31 -14.74 -6.11 2.36
C LEU A 31 -14.23 -5.44 1.07
N MET A 32 -13.27 -4.53 1.18
CA MET A 32 -12.66 -3.86 0.01
C MET A 32 -11.91 -4.85 -0.89
N TYR A 33 -11.21 -5.83 -0.32
CA TYR A 33 -10.55 -6.88 -1.09
C TYR A 33 -11.56 -7.76 -1.84
N GLY A 34 -12.70 -8.07 -1.23
CA GLY A 34 -13.79 -8.79 -1.90
C GLY A 34 -14.32 -8.03 -3.14
N ILE A 35 -14.57 -6.74 -2.99
CA ILE A 35 -15.01 -5.88 -4.10
C ILE A 35 -13.91 -5.79 -5.18
N ALA A 36 -12.67 -5.57 -4.78
CA ALA A 36 -11.54 -5.46 -5.71
C ALA A 36 -11.32 -6.75 -6.51
N SER A 37 -11.38 -7.92 -5.85
CA SER A 37 -11.23 -9.21 -6.53
C SER A 37 -12.36 -9.49 -7.50
N PHE A 38 -13.59 -9.10 -7.18
CA PHE A 38 -14.73 -9.23 -8.08
C PHE A 38 -14.56 -8.36 -9.34
N LEU A 39 -14.17 -7.10 -9.16
CA LEU A 39 -13.95 -6.18 -10.28
C LEU A 39 -12.78 -6.62 -11.17
N GLU A 40 -11.69 -7.09 -10.55
CA GLU A 40 -10.53 -7.58 -11.29
C GLU A 40 -10.86 -8.88 -12.06
N GLY A 41 -11.58 -9.81 -11.44
CA GLY A 41 -12.06 -11.02 -12.12
C GLY A 41 -12.97 -10.71 -13.30
N ALA A 42 -13.88 -9.73 -13.15
CA ALA A 42 -14.76 -9.28 -14.23
C ALA A 42 -13.98 -8.61 -15.37
N ARG A 43 -12.90 -7.88 -15.05
CA ARG A 43 -12.03 -7.22 -16.03
C ARG A 43 -11.20 -8.20 -16.84
N ILE A 44 -10.64 -9.21 -16.20
CA ILE A 44 -9.73 -10.19 -16.83
C ILE A 44 -10.51 -11.27 -17.57
N GLN A 45 -11.76 -11.56 -17.17
CA GLN A 45 -12.64 -12.60 -17.71
C GLN A 45 -12.10 -14.04 -17.65
N SER A 46 -10.82 -14.22 -17.31
CA SER A 46 -10.17 -15.52 -17.15
C SER A 46 -9.20 -15.45 -15.96
N VAL A 47 -9.63 -16.00 -14.83
CA VAL A 47 -8.84 -16.01 -13.60
C VAL A 47 -8.08 -17.32 -13.51
N GLY A 48 -6.76 -17.25 -13.48
CA GLY A 48 -5.86 -18.39 -13.29
C GLY A 48 -5.31 -18.45 -11.87
N THR A 49 -4.61 -19.52 -11.55
CA THR A 49 -3.96 -19.73 -10.24
C THR A 49 -2.84 -18.71 -9.94
N ALA A 50 -2.29 -18.07 -10.96
CA ALA A 50 -1.26 -17.03 -10.83
C ALA A 50 -1.82 -15.61 -10.82
N THR A 51 -3.15 -15.42 -10.94
CA THR A 51 -3.77 -14.09 -10.91
C THR A 51 -3.66 -13.51 -9.50
N GLY A 52 -3.14 -12.29 -9.41
CA GLY A 52 -2.99 -11.58 -8.13
C GLY A 52 -1.65 -11.81 -7.42
N ILE A 53 -0.77 -12.64 -7.93
CA ILE A 53 0.58 -12.81 -7.35
C ILE A 53 1.32 -11.47 -7.39
N ASN A 54 1.88 -11.07 -6.23
CA ASN A 54 2.60 -9.82 -6.00
C ASN A 54 1.74 -8.53 -6.05
N TYR A 55 0.41 -8.61 -6.09
CA TYR A 55 -0.45 -7.43 -5.99
C TYR A 55 -0.28 -6.70 -4.65
N GLU A 56 0.06 -7.44 -3.58
CA GLU A 56 0.40 -6.86 -2.29
C GLU A 56 1.60 -5.91 -2.36
N LEU A 57 2.63 -6.26 -3.15
CA LEU A 57 3.81 -5.40 -3.33
C LEU A 57 3.45 -4.12 -4.09
N ASP A 58 2.61 -4.22 -5.11
CA ASP A 58 2.12 -3.07 -5.85
C ASP A 58 1.26 -2.15 -4.96
N ALA A 59 0.40 -2.72 -4.11
CA ALA A 59 -0.41 -1.96 -3.17
C ALA A 59 0.47 -1.22 -2.14
N ILE A 60 1.46 -1.91 -1.55
CA ILE A 60 2.40 -1.31 -0.61
C ILE A 60 3.19 -0.19 -1.29
N ALA A 61 3.76 -0.45 -2.47
CA ALA A 61 4.51 0.56 -3.22
C ALA A 61 3.66 1.78 -3.53
N GLY A 62 2.42 1.60 -3.98
CA GLY A 62 1.48 2.68 -4.25
C GLY A 62 1.17 3.52 -3.00
N CYS A 63 0.97 2.88 -1.85
CA CYS A 63 0.76 3.57 -0.57
C CYS A 63 1.97 4.40 -0.16
N VAL A 64 3.19 3.86 -0.29
CA VAL A 64 4.41 4.56 0.11
C VAL A 64 4.73 5.73 -0.81
N ILE A 65 4.61 5.54 -2.13
CA ILE A 65 4.73 6.63 -3.10
C ILE A 65 3.68 7.70 -2.82
N GLY A 66 2.48 7.30 -2.38
CA GLY A 66 1.39 8.18 -1.96
C GLY A 66 1.61 8.88 -0.62
N GLY A 67 2.74 8.64 0.06
CA GLY A 67 3.12 9.32 1.30
C GLY A 67 2.52 8.72 2.57
N VAL A 68 2.15 7.45 2.54
CA VAL A 68 1.78 6.70 3.75
C VAL A 68 3.04 6.26 4.47
N SER A 69 3.16 6.61 5.76
CA SER A 69 4.31 6.21 6.57
C SER A 69 4.20 4.77 7.06
N PHE A 70 5.30 4.02 6.98
CA PHE A 70 5.41 2.68 7.55
C PHE A 70 5.36 2.68 9.08
N ASN A 71 5.76 3.78 9.71
CA ASN A 71 5.70 3.90 11.17
C ASN A 71 4.27 4.16 11.69
N GLY A 72 3.31 4.35 10.77
CA GLY A 72 1.91 4.60 11.09
C GLY A 72 1.59 6.08 11.38
N GLY A 73 0.31 6.35 11.59
CA GLY A 73 -0.19 7.67 11.99
C GLY A 73 -0.19 8.76 10.90
N ILE A 74 0.44 8.56 9.76
CA ILE A 74 0.55 9.53 8.67
C ILE A 74 0.15 8.88 7.35
N GLY A 75 -0.71 9.57 6.60
CA GLY A 75 -1.16 9.14 5.28
C GLY A 75 -2.43 9.87 4.86
N THR A 76 -2.65 9.98 3.57
CA THR A 76 -3.88 10.58 3.02
C THR A 76 -4.44 9.71 1.90
N VAL A 77 -5.76 9.58 1.84
CA VAL A 77 -6.43 8.80 0.79
C VAL A 77 -6.14 9.36 -0.62
N PRO A 78 -6.21 10.68 -0.86
CA PRO A 78 -5.83 11.23 -2.17
C PRO A 78 -4.38 10.92 -2.54
N GLY A 79 -3.46 10.96 -1.56
CA GLY A 79 -2.06 10.60 -1.77
C GLY A 79 -1.91 9.16 -2.26
N VAL A 80 -2.59 8.20 -1.63
CA VAL A 80 -2.58 6.80 -2.04
C VAL A 80 -3.11 6.61 -3.46
N VAL A 81 -4.18 7.31 -3.83
CA VAL A 81 -4.74 7.24 -5.19
C VAL A 81 -3.73 7.75 -6.22
N ILE A 82 -3.10 8.89 -5.96
CA ILE A 82 -2.07 9.46 -6.86
C ILE A 82 -0.86 8.53 -6.92
N GLY A 83 -0.37 8.03 -5.79
CA GLY A 83 0.75 7.09 -5.73
C GLY A 83 0.48 5.81 -6.51
N SER A 84 -0.72 5.25 -6.40
CA SER A 84 -1.13 4.08 -7.17
C SER A 84 -1.20 4.35 -8.67
N ILE A 85 -1.67 5.52 -9.10
CA ILE A 85 -1.70 5.93 -10.51
C ILE A 85 -0.27 6.04 -11.05
N ILE A 86 0.64 6.69 -10.31
CA ILE A 86 2.04 6.83 -10.70
C ILE A 86 2.70 5.45 -10.83
N LEU A 87 2.51 4.57 -9.86
CA LEU A 87 3.07 3.22 -9.91
C LEU A 87 2.56 2.44 -11.12
N GLN A 88 1.26 2.51 -11.39
CA GLN A 88 0.68 1.86 -12.56
C GLN A 88 1.20 2.45 -13.87
N ALA A 89 1.38 3.75 -13.96
CA ALA A 89 1.98 4.38 -15.14
C ALA A 89 3.40 3.87 -15.39
N ILE A 90 4.21 3.71 -14.32
CA ILE A 90 5.56 3.13 -14.40
C ILE A 90 5.47 1.66 -14.87
N ASN A 91 4.60 0.85 -14.28
CA ASN A 91 4.43 -0.55 -14.64
C ASN A 91 4.02 -0.72 -16.11
N TYR A 92 3.06 0.06 -16.58
CA TYR A 92 2.65 0.04 -17.99
C TYR A 92 3.75 0.53 -18.92
N GLY A 93 4.52 1.55 -18.52
CA GLY A 93 5.67 2.02 -19.29
C GLY A 93 6.73 0.93 -19.46
N LEU A 94 7.08 0.22 -18.39
CA LEU A 94 8.03 -0.90 -18.41
C LEU A 94 7.53 -2.05 -19.30
N TYR A 95 6.23 -2.34 -19.21
CA TYR A 95 5.61 -3.36 -20.05
C TYR A 95 5.63 -2.98 -21.53
N PHE A 96 5.34 -1.73 -21.85
CA PHE A 96 5.36 -1.21 -23.22
C PHE A 96 6.77 -1.22 -23.84
N LEU A 97 7.79 -1.01 -23.02
CA LEU A 97 9.20 -1.09 -23.42
C LEU A 97 9.70 -2.53 -23.59
N GLY A 98 8.85 -3.54 -23.36
CA GLY A 98 9.22 -4.94 -23.47
C GLY A 98 10.19 -5.43 -22.41
N VAL A 99 10.27 -4.75 -21.27
CA VAL A 99 11.16 -5.13 -20.16
C VAL A 99 10.72 -6.47 -19.57
N ASN A 100 11.67 -7.39 -19.39
CA ASN A 100 11.41 -8.72 -18.82
C ASN A 100 10.75 -8.62 -17.44
N ALA A 101 9.78 -9.51 -17.16
CA ALA A 101 9.02 -9.51 -15.90
C ALA A 101 9.92 -9.59 -14.65
N TYR A 102 11.01 -10.36 -14.70
CA TYR A 102 11.95 -10.44 -13.58
C TYR A 102 12.64 -9.11 -13.29
N LEU A 103 12.98 -8.36 -14.33
CA LEU A 103 13.57 -7.03 -14.18
C LEU A 103 12.55 -6.03 -13.60
N GLN A 104 11.28 -6.15 -13.98
CA GLN A 104 10.20 -5.34 -13.41
C GLN A 104 10.07 -5.57 -11.89
N TYR A 105 10.20 -6.81 -11.40
CA TYR A 105 10.20 -7.09 -9.96
C TYR A 105 11.38 -6.44 -9.23
N ILE A 106 12.56 -6.46 -9.84
CA ILE A 106 13.76 -5.80 -9.28
C ILE A 106 13.52 -4.27 -9.18
N ILE A 107 12.98 -3.66 -10.24
CA ILE A 107 12.69 -2.22 -10.27
C ILE A 107 11.64 -1.86 -9.20
N ARG A 108 10.58 -2.65 -9.05
CA ARG A 108 9.56 -2.44 -8.00
C ARG A 108 10.17 -2.54 -6.61
N GLY A 109 10.97 -3.57 -6.36
CA GLY A 109 11.68 -3.73 -5.09
C GLY A 109 12.59 -2.53 -4.78
N ALA A 110 13.33 -2.05 -5.78
CA ALA A 110 14.18 -0.87 -5.63
C ALA A 110 13.35 0.40 -5.31
N ILE A 111 12.23 0.61 -5.98
CA ILE A 111 11.32 1.73 -5.71
C ILE A 111 10.82 1.68 -4.25
N ILE A 112 10.41 0.50 -3.75
CA ILE A 112 9.95 0.34 -2.38
C ILE A 112 11.08 0.67 -1.40
N ILE A 113 12.29 0.13 -1.61
CA ILE A 113 13.45 0.37 -0.73
C ILE A 113 13.78 1.87 -0.67
N ILE A 114 13.83 2.54 -1.81
CA ILE A 114 14.14 3.98 -1.87
C ILE A 114 13.04 4.78 -1.15
N ALA A 115 11.77 4.46 -1.40
CA ALA A 115 10.65 5.16 -0.79
C ALA A 115 10.62 4.98 0.74
N VAL A 116 10.89 3.76 1.24
CA VAL A 116 11.02 3.49 2.67
C VAL A 116 12.22 4.22 3.28
N ALA A 117 13.36 4.23 2.61
CA ALA A 117 14.55 4.93 3.09
C ALA A 117 14.28 6.44 3.26
N ILE A 118 13.56 7.05 2.34
CA ILE A 118 13.15 8.45 2.42
C ILE A 118 12.18 8.68 3.58
N ASP A 119 11.21 7.78 3.79
CA ASP A 119 10.24 7.89 4.89
C ASP A 119 10.94 7.81 6.25
N VAL A 120 11.83 6.83 6.42
CA VAL A 120 12.61 6.66 7.66
C VAL A 120 13.49 7.87 7.94
N GLN A 121 14.17 8.43 6.91
CA GLN A 121 15.01 9.62 7.08
C GLN A 121 14.19 10.84 7.55
N LYS A 122 12.99 11.03 7.00
CA LYS A 122 12.09 12.12 7.44
C LYS A 122 11.67 11.96 8.91
N TYR A 123 11.54 10.72 9.37
CA TYR A 123 11.16 10.44 10.75
C TYR A 123 12.32 10.67 11.72
N VAL A 124 13.55 10.28 11.34
CA VAL A 124 14.77 10.48 12.14
C VAL A 124 15.16 11.97 12.23
N ALA A 125 14.99 12.71 11.13
CA ALA A 125 15.30 14.14 11.09
C ALA A 125 14.32 15.02 11.94
N LYS A 126 13.20 14.47 12.37
CA LYS A 126 12.17 15.18 13.14
C LYS A 126 12.25 14.94 14.65
N LYS A 127 13.21 14.13 15.08
CA LYS A 127 13.51 13.80 16.47
C LYS A 127 14.75 14.57 16.96
#